data_a1c0f09bf19212b317a5afcaccd7de43
#
_entry.id   a1c0f09bf19212b317a5afcaccd7de43
#
_cell.length_a   1.000
_cell.length_b   1.000
_cell.length_c   1.000
_cell.angle_alpha   90.00
_cell.angle_beta   90.00
_cell.angle_gamma   90.00
#
_symmetry.space_group_name_H-M   'P 1'
#
loop_
_entity.id
_entity.type
_entity.pdbx_description
1 polymer ?
#
loop_
_entity_poly.entity_id
_entity_poly.type
_entity_poly.pdbx_seq_one_letter_code
_entity_poly.pdbx_strand_id
1 'polypeptide(L)'
;SDALKVVVDCLLSDKVPAITGLSDIGAIGHRVLHAGEKFKDSVVITPEVLKDLEDLIPLGPLHQPANISGIKACEELLPGVPQVAVFDTTFHATMPDYAYRYAIPKEAYTKWQIRKYGFHGTSHKFIAGKLEKLCGKKGNFIICHIGNGASLSAVKEGKCIDTTMGYTPLEGVMMGSRSGDVDPSICERIMNETGMTI
;
A
#
# COMPACT_ATOMS: atom_id res chain seq x y z
N SER A 1 8.55 -5.79 19.36
CA SER A 1 8.52 -7.24 19.17
C SER A 1 9.94 -7.79 19.00
N ASP A 2 10.13 -9.09 19.19
CA ASP A 2 11.46 -9.74 19.17
C ASP A 2 12.17 -9.56 17.81
N ALA A 3 11.43 -9.57 16.71
CA ALA A 3 11.99 -9.33 15.39
C ALA A 3 12.64 -7.92 15.24
N LEU A 4 12.01 -6.89 15.80
CA LEU A 4 12.59 -5.54 15.80
C LEU A 4 13.85 -5.45 16.66
N LYS A 5 13.87 -6.13 17.81
CA LYS A 5 15.09 -6.22 18.65
C LYS A 5 16.25 -6.85 17.88
N VAL A 6 16.00 -7.96 17.18
CA VAL A 6 17.03 -8.60 16.33
C VAL A 6 17.54 -7.62 15.26
N VAL A 7 16.69 -6.84 14.63
CA VAL A 7 17.11 -5.81 13.64
C VAL A 7 18.02 -4.76 14.31
N VAL A 8 17.62 -4.24 15.46
CA VAL A 8 18.40 -3.24 16.21
C VAL A 8 19.75 -3.83 16.65
N ASP A 9 19.76 -5.04 17.19
CA ASP A 9 20.98 -5.73 17.58
C ASP A 9 21.94 -5.94 16.40
N CYS A 10 21.39 -6.24 15.20
CA CYS A 10 22.18 -6.34 13.98
C CYS A 10 22.77 -4.98 13.56
N LEU A 11 22.00 -3.89 13.65
CA LEU A 11 22.46 -2.55 13.30
C LEU A 11 23.58 -2.04 14.23
N LEU A 12 23.55 -2.45 15.50
CA LEU A 12 24.55 -2.12 16.53
C LEU A 12 25.73 -3.11 16.58
N SER A 13 25.68 -4.19 15.79
CA SER A 13 26.65 -5.27 15.83
C SER A 13 28.04 -4.82 15.39
N ASP A 14 29.07 -5.19 16.12
CA ASP A 14 30.49 -4.94 15.77
C ASP A 14 30.89 -5.58 14.42
N LYS A 15 30.13 -6.57 13.93
CA LYS A 15 30.41 -7.26 12.66
C LYS A 15 30.03 -6.45 11.44
N VAL A 16 28.96 -5.67 11.53
CA VAL A 16 28.45 -4.81 10.45
C VAL A 16 27.85 -3.55 11.10
N PRO A 17 28.69 -2.68 11.67
CA PRO A 17 28.19 -1.50 12.38
C PRO A 17 27.55 -0.52 11.39
N ALA A 18 26.22 -0.42 11.43
CA ALA A 18 25.48 0.54 10.63
C ALA A 18 25.22 1.83 11.42
N ILE A 19 25.08 1.72 12.73
CA ILE A 19 24.88 2.82 13.67
C ILE A 19 25.73 2.61 14.92
N THR A 20 26.08 3.70 15.61
CA THR A 20 26.86 3.64 16.86
C THR A 20 25.97 3.59 18.09
N GLY A 21 24.73 4.00 17.98
CA GLY A 21 23.72 3.97 19.02
C GLY A 21 22.32 4.26 18.48
N LEU A 22 21.30 4.02 19.29
CA LEU A 22 19.90 4.27 18.89
C LEU A 22 19.63 5.75 18.62
N SER A 23 20.44 6.66 19.18
CA SER A 23 20.39 8.10 18.91
C SER A 23 20.72 8.49 17.47
N ASP A 24 21.34 7.59 16.70
CA ASP A 24 21.65 7.82 15.29
C ASP A 24 20.40 7.64 14.39
N ILE A 25 19.32 7.08 14.95
CA ILE A 25 18.06 6.89 14.24
C ILE A 25 17.25 8.19 14.32
N GLY A 26 17.25 8.95 13.23
CA GLY A 26 16.56 10.25 13.17
C GLY A 26 15.06 10.14 12.84
N ALA A 27 14.61 9.07 12.18
CA ALA A 27 13.20 8.84 11.83
C ALA A 27 12.96 7.39 11.44
N ILE A 28 11.70 6.96 11.48
CA ILE A 28 11.26 5.61 11.07
C ILE A 28 10.20 5.75 9.97
N GLY A 29 10.45 5.13 8.81
CA GLY A 29 9.48 5.02 7.74
C GLY A 29 8.73 3.70 7.78
N HIS A 30 7.40 3.74 7.79
CA HIS A 30 6.55 2.56 7.73
C HIS A 30 5.86 2.47 6.39
N ARG A 31 6.01 1.33 5.70
CA ARG A 31 5.08 0.99 4.63
C ARG A 31 3.76 0.62 5.26
N VAL A 32 2.70 1.37 4.94
CA VAL A 32 1.33 1.11 5.37
C VAL A 32 0.49 0.81 4.14
N LEU A 33 -0.29 -0.26 4.18
CA LEU A 33 -1.04 -0.68 3.00
C LEU A 33 -2.02 0.40 2.55
N HIS A 34 -2.90 0.86 3.44
CA HIS A 34 -4.11 1.57 3.05
C HIS A 34 -4.21 2.97 3.67
N ALA A 35 -4.38 3.97 2.82
CA ALA A 35 -4.61 5.37 3.19
C ALA A 35 -6.12 5.73 3.24
N GLY A 36 -6.99 4.86 2.74
CA GLY A 36 -8.39 5.18 2.49
C GLY A 36 -8.51 6.37 1.55
N GLU A 37 -9.54 7.17 1.74
CA GLU A 37 -9.68 8.48 1.12
C GLU A 37 -9.19 9.62 2.04
N LYS A 38 -8.75 9.26 3.26
CA LYS A 38 -8.35 10.19 4.31
C LYS A 38 -6.98 10.82 4.06
N PHE A 39 -6.00 10.00 3.68
CA PHE A 39 -4.65 10.46 3.46
C PHE A 39 -4.34 10.56 1.97
N LYS A 40 -3.73 11.67 1.55
CA LYS A 40 -3.37 11.95 0.14
C LYS A 40 -1.87 11.85 -0.11
N ASP A 41 -1.05 11.81 0.94
CA ASP A 41 0.41 11.67 0.91
C ASP A 41 0.88 11.00 2.20
N SER A 42 2.20 10.82 2.33
CA SER A 42 2.83 10.35 3.56
C SER A 42 2.56 11.33 4.72
N VAL A 43 2.38 10.78 5.93
CA VAL A 43 2.08 11.60 7.12
C VAL A 43 2.94 11.18 8.31
N VAL A 44 3.27 12.14 9.15
CA VAL A 44 3.87 11.85 10.46
C VAL A 44 2.80 11.19 11.33
N ILE A 45 3.17 10.10 11.98
CA ILE A 45 2.26 9.33 12.82
C ILE A 45 2.11 10.04 14.17
N THR A 46 0.91 10.51 14.43
CA THR A 46 0.46 11.04 15.73
C THR A 46 -0.55 10.06 16.33
N PRO A 47 -0.98 10.23 17.61
CA PRO A 47 -2.05 9.43 18.18
C PRO A 47 -3.34 9.48 17.35
N GLU A 48 -3.69 10.63 16.78
CA GLU A 48 -4.85 10.82 15.91
C GLU A 48 -4.69 10.04 14.60
N VAL A 49 -3.52 10.12 13.96
CA VAL A 49 -3.21 9.36 12.75
C VAL A 49 -3.25 7.87 13.03
N LEU A 50 -2.73 7.42 14.17
CA LEU A 50 -2.78 6.00 14.55
C LEU A 50 -4.23 5.51 14.69
N LYS A 51 -5.10 6.30 15.33
CA LYS A 51 -6.53 6.01 15.41
C LYS A 51 -7.18 5.93 14.01
N ASP A 52 -6.84 6.88 13.14
CA ASP A 52 -7.32 6.88 11.76
C ASP A 52 -6.90 5.62 10.98
N LEU A 53 -5.67 5.12 11.23
CA LEU A 53 -5.21 3.87 10.65
C LEU A 53 -5.99 2.66 11.21
N GLU A 54 -6.40 2.68 12.47
CA GLU A 54 -7.27 1.67 13.07
C GLU A 54 -8.65 1.67 12.42
N ASP A 55 -9.22 2.84 12.16
CA ASP A 55 -10.51 2.99 11.47
C ASP A 55 -10.48 2.47 10.01
N LEU A 56 -9.29 2.40 9.40
CA LEU A 56 -9.07 1.88 8.05
C LEU A 56 -8.86 0.35 7.99
N ILE A 57 -8.86 -0.36 9.12
CA ILE A 57 -8.71 -1.83 9.15
C ILE A 57 -9.71 -2.55 8.21
N PRO A 58 -11.00 -2.16 8.13
CA PRO A 58 -11.95 -2.82 7.22
C PRO A 58 -11.56 -2.78 5.74
N LEU A 59 -10.76 -1.80 5.31
CA LEU A 59 -10.27 -1.70 3.93
C LEU A 59 -9.06 -2.60 3.64
N GLY A 60 -8.34 -3.05 4.67
CA GLY A 60 -7.16 -3.90 4.53
C GLY A 60 -6.97 -4.86 5.70
N PRO A 61 -7.94 -5.75 6.00
CA PRO A 61 -7.96 -6.54 7.23
C PRO A 61 -6.78 -7.51 7.38
N LEU A 62 -6.18 -7.93 6.27
CA LEU A 62 -5.04 -8.85 6.29
C LEU A 62 -3.68 -8.13 6.55
N HIS A 63 -3.58 -6.83 6.33
CA HIS A 63 -2.31 -6.09 6.38
C HIS A 63 -2.31 -4.96 7.41
N GLN A 64 -3.41 -4.21 7.49
CA GLN A 64 -3.49 -3.01 8.33
C GLN A 64 -3.20 -3.29 9.82
N PRO A 65 -3.74 -4.37 10.44
CA PRO A 65 -3.42 -4.70 11.83
C PRO A 65 -1.92 -4.95 12.06
N ALA A 66 -1.25 -5.65 11.12
CA ALA A 66 0.18 -5.90 11.19
C ALA A 66 1.01 -4.61 11.04
N ASN A 67 0.59 -3.69 10.15
CA ASN A 67 1.24 -2.39 10.00
C ASN A 67 1.13 -1.57 11.30
N ILE A 68 -0.06 -1.51 11.91
CA ILE A 68 -0.30 -0.81 13.18
C ILE A 68 0.54 -1.43 14.31
N SER A 69 0.59 -2.76 14.39
CA SER A 69 1.42 -3.47 15.37
C SER A 69 2.91 -3.12 15.22
N GLY A 70 3.41 -3.02 13.98
CA GLY A 70 4.78 -2.59 13.70
C GLY A 70 5.06 -1.16 14.18
N ILE A 71 4.12 -0.24 13.95
CA ILE A 71 4.22 1.16 14.43
C ILE A 71 4.31 1.20 15.95
N LYS A 72 3.39 0.52 16.65
CA LYS A 72 3.37 0.46 18.13
C LYS A 72 4.64 -0.15 18.69
N ALA A 73 5.15 -1.20 18.05
CA ALA A 73 6.42 -1.83 18.49
C ALA A 73 7.63 -0.91 18.30
N CYS A 74 7.64 -0.07 17.26
CA CYS A 74 8.69 0.94 17.08
C CYS A 74 8.59 2.05 18.12
N GLU A 75 7.38 2.48 18.49
CA GLU A 75 7.16 3.47 19.54
C GLU A 75 7.68 3.00 20.91
N GLU A 76 7.43 1.73 21.24
CA GLU A 76 7.95 1.12 22.47
C GLU A 76 9.48 1.01 22.49
N LEU A 77 10.08 0.66 21.36
CA LEU A 77 11.52 0.41 21.28
C LEU A 77 12.35 1.69 21.12
N LEU A 78 11.80 2.67 20.42
CA LEU A 78 12.44 3.92 20.04
C LEU A 78 11.53 5.12 20.38
N PRO A 79 11.22 5.33 21.67
CA PRO A 79 10.30 6.37 22.08
C PRO A 79 10.79 7.75 21.66
N GLY A 80 9.86 8.56 21.11
CA GLY A 80 10.14 9.93 20.68
C GLY A 80 10.84 10.06 19.33
N VAL A 81 11.23 8.96 18.67
CA VAL A 81 11.73 9.02 17.29
C VAL A 81 10.55 9.24 16.34
N PRO A 82 10.58 10.27 15.47
CA PRO A 82 9.49 10.53 14.54
C PRO A 82 9.22 9.34 13.64
N GLN A 83 7.95 8.96 13.51
CA GLN A 83 7.51 7.87 12.64
C GLN A 83 6.66 8.43 11.50
N VAL A 84 6.81 7.91 10.29
CA VAL A 84 6.12 8.36 9.08
C VAL A 84 5.44 7.18 8.41
N ALA A 85 4.13 7.29 8.17
CA ALA A 85 3.38 6.36 7.34
C ALA A 85 3.52 6.72 5.86
N VAL A 86 3.93 5.75 5.05
CA VAL A 86 4.03 5.82 3.59
C VAL A 86 3.09 4.79 3.00
N PHE A 87 2.09 5.25 2.25
CA PHE A 87 0.96 4.41 1.84
C PHE A 87 1.11 3.84 0.44
N ASP A 88 0.69 2.60 0.27
CA ASP A 88 0.65 1.95 -1.05
C ASP A 88 -0.41 2.56 -1.99
N THR A 89 -1.44 3.18 -1.45
CA THR A 89 -2.59 3.65 -2.24
C THR A 89 -2.53 5.14 -2.62
N THR A 90 -1.72 5.97 -1.97
CA THR A 90 -1.76 7.43 -2.15
C THR A 90 -1.34 7.90 -3.53
N PHE A 91 -0.43 7.22 -4.22
CA PHE A 91 -0.06 7.58 -5.59
C PHE A 91 -1.26 7.53 -6.55
N HIS A 92 -2.19 6.60 -6.30
CA HIS A 92 -3.40 6.39 -7.09
C HIS A 92 -4.57 7.29 -6.68
N ALA A 93 -4.43 8.10 -5.63
CA ALA A 93 -5.48 9.01 -5.16
C ALA A 93 -5.84 10.11 -6.16
N THR A 94 -5.06 10.28 -7.22
CA THR A 94 -5.31 11.22 -8.32
C THR A 94 -6.18 10.65 -9.44
N MET A 95 -6.57 9.37 -9.37
CA MET A 95 -7.50 8.78 -10.35
C MET A 95 -8.83 9.54 -10.37
N PRO A 96 -9.37 9.83 -11.56
CA PRO A 96 -10.70 10.43 -11.68
C PRO A 96 -11.81 9.44 -11.29
N ASP A 97 -12.99 9.94 -10.95
CA ASP A 97 -14.07 9.11 -10.42
C ASP A 97 -14.55 8.03 -11.39
N TYR A 98 -14.56 8.30 -12.68
CA TYR A 98 -14.90 7.31 -13.71
C TYR A 98 -13.89 6.13 -13.79
N ALA A 99 -12.65 6.30 -13.30
CA ALA A 99 -11.64 5.26 -13.29
C ALA A 99 -11.66 4.43 -11.99
N TYR A 100 -12.05 5.01 -10.86
CA TYR A 100 -12.05 4.30 -9.59
C TYR A 100 -13.40 3.71 -9.18
N ARG A 101 -14.51 4.11 -9.79
CA ARG A 101 -15.85 3.60 -9.45
C ARG A 101 -16.13 2.29 -10.15
N TYR A 102 -16.64 1.33 -9.38
CA TYR A 102 -17.18 0.09 -9.92
C TYR A 102 -18.64 0.28 -10.38
N ALA A 103 -19.06 -0.54 -11.34
CA ALA A 103 -20.46 -0.58 -11.82
C ALA A 103 -21.35 -1.39 -10.84
N ILE A 104 -21.42 -0.93 -9.59
CA ILE A 104 -22.21 -1.51 -8.49
C ILE A 104 -23.08 -0.40 -7.87
N PRO A 105 -24.07 -0.73 -7.02
CA PRO A 105 -24.90 0.27 -6.36
C PRO A 105 -24.07 1.37 -5.67
N LYS A 106 -24.49 2.62 -5.83
CA LYS A 106 -23.80 3.80 -5.32
C LYS A 106 -23.54 3.72 -3.80
N GLU A 107 -24.43 3.07 -3.07
CA GLU A 107 -24.35 2.84 -1.63
C GLU A 107 -23.08 2.09 -1.23
N ALA A 108 -22.60 1.18 -2.06
CA ALA A 108 -21.37 0.44 -1.81
C ALA A 108 -20.16 1.40 -1.69
N TYR A 109 -20.12 2.43 -2.53
CA TYR A 109 -19.09 3.46 -2.40
C TYR A 109 -19.37 4.41 -1.22
N THR A 110 -20.58 4.97 -1.13
CA THR A 110 -20.87 6.03 -0.16
C THR A 110 -20.90 5.57 1.29
N LYS A 111 -21.26 4.30 1.54
CA LYS A 111 -21.35 3.73 2.90
C LYS A 111 -20.10 2.93 3.30
N TRP A 112 -19.51 2.20 2.35
CA TRP A 112 -18.44 1.24 2.63
C TRP A 112 -17.13 1.58 1.92
N GLN A 113 -17.05 2.70 1.23
CA GLN A 113 -15.86 3.17 0.50
C GLN A 113 -15.33 2.13 -0.51
N ILE A 114 -16.23 1.31 -1.08
CA ILE A 114 -15.86 0.32 -2.09
C ILE A 114 -15.59 1.03 -3.42
N ARG A 115 -14.32 1.10 -3.76
CA ARG A 115 -13.80 1.70 -4.99
C ARG A 115 -12.45 1.07 -5.35
N LYS A 116 -11.96 1.30 -6.55
CA LYS A 116 -10.57 1.00 -6.91
C LYS A 116 -9.64 1.96 -6.16
N TYR A 117 -8.68 1.41 -5.41
CA TYR A 117 -7.63 2.17 -4.72
C TYR A 117 -6.28 2.03 -5.44
N GLY A 118 -5.95 0.83 -5.92
CA GLY A 118 -4.64 0.52 -6.46
C GLY A 118 -3.57 0.39 -5.39
N PHE A 119 -2.52 -0.35 -5.69
CA PHE A 119 -1.45 -0.68 -4.74
C PHE A 119 -0.08 -0.57 -5.43
N HIS A 120 1.00 -0.88 -4.71
CA HIS A 120 2.38 -0.65 -5.15
C HIS A 120 2.68 0.84 -5.43
N GLY A 121 1.87 1.74 -4.88
CA GLY A 121 1.95 3.18 -5.16
C GLY A 121 3.29 3.79 -4.87
N THR A 122 3.99 3.34 -3.82
CA THR A 122 5.36 3.78 -3.52
C THR A 122 6.33 3.47 -4.67
N SER A 123 6.24 2.28 -5.25
CA SER A 123 7.04 1.87 -6.41
C SER A 123 6.68 2.70 -7.65
N HIS A 124 5.39 2.83 -7.95
CA HIS A 124 4.92 3.63 -9.09
C HIS A 124 5.32 5.10 -8.97
N LYS A 125 5.16 5.71 -7.79
CA LYS A 125 5.59 7.09 -7.49
C LYS A 125 7.09 7.27 -7.71
N PHE A 126 7.90 6.32 -7.22
CA PHE A 126 9.35 6.36 -7.38
C PHE A 126 9.77 6.30 -8.85
N ILE A 127 9.22 5.36 -9.62
CA ILE A 127 9.52 5.21 -11.04
C ILE A 127 9.04 6.43 -11.84
N ALA A 128 7.83 6.94 -11.58
CA ALA A 128 7.32 8.16 -12.22
C ALA A 128 8.30 9.33 -12.02
N GLY A 129 8.73 9.58 -10.78
CA GLY A 129 9.69 10.65 -10.48
C GLY A 129 11.08 10.43 -11.11
N LYS A 130 11.52 9.17 -11.26
CA LYS A 130 12.77 8.86 -11.99
C LYS A 130 12.63 9.12 -13.47
N LEU A 131 11.52 8.73 -14.10
CA LEU A 131 11.25 8.97 -15.51
C LEU A 131 11.16 10.47 -15.81
N GLU A 132 10.50 11.26 -14.96
CA GLU A 132 10.45 12.72 -15.10
C GLU A 132 11.85 13.35 -15.09
N LYS A 133 12.72 12.90 -14.18
CA LYS A 133 14.11 13.37 -14.11
C LYS A 133 14.90 12.97 -15.36
N LEU A 134 14.77 11.74 -15.85
CA LEU A 134 15.47 11.26 -17.04
C LEU A 134 14.99 11.97 -18.32
N CYS A 135 13.69 12.22 -18.43
CA CYS A 135 13.10 12.90 -19.59
C CYS A 135 13.19 14.43 -19.52
N GLY A 136 13.59 15.00 -18.38
CA GLY A 136 13.64 16.45 -18.16
C GLY A 136 12.26 17.14 -18.11
N LYS A 137 11.17 16.38 -18.09
CA LYS A 137 9.79 16.88 -18.08
C LYS A 137 8.81 15.85 -17.52
N LYS A 138 7.66 16.32 -17.04
CA LYS A 138 6.50 15.45 -16.80
C LYS A 138 6.04 14.85 -18.13
N GLY A 139 5.65 13.59 -18.11
CA GLY A 139 5.26 12.86 -19.30
C GLY A 139 4.11 11.89 -19.04
N ASN A 140 3.74 11.18 -20.10
CA ASN A 140 2.75 10.11 -20.04
C ASN A 140 3.50 8.78 -20.04
N PHE A 141 3.25 7.95 -19.03
CA PHE A 141 3.96 6.70 -18.82
C PHE A 141 3.00 5.57 -18.53
N ILE A 142 3.36 4.37 -18.97
CA ILE A 142 2.83 3.13 -18.38
C ILE A 142 3.95 2.56 -17.51
N ILE A 143 3.68 2.42 -16.24
CA ILE A 143 4.64 1.90 -15.27
C ILE A 143 4.20 0.50 -14.86
N CYS A 144 5.10 -0.47 -15.00
CA CYS A 144 4.87 -1.87 -14.66
C CYS A 144 5.69 -2.22 -13.42
N HIS A 145 5.02 -2.57 -12.35
CA HIS A 145 5.60 -3.21 -11.17
C HIS A 145 5.37 -4.71 -11.31
N ILE A 146 6.39 -5.46 -11.67
CA ILE A 146 6.28 -6.89 -11.95
C ILE A 146 7.15 -7.67 -10.97
N GLY A 147 6.51 -8.30 -10.01
CA GLY A 147 7.10 -9.19 -9.00
C GLY A 147 6.18 -10.38 -8.76
N ASN A 148 6.22 -10.98 -7.58
CA ASN A 148 5.21 -11.97 -7.17
C ASN A 148 3.80 -11.36 -7.13
N GLY A 149 3.68 -10.10 -6.65
CA GLY A 149 2.56 -9.22 -6.94
C GLY A 149 2.88 -8.37 -8.15
N ALA A 150 1.89 -8.09 -9.00
CA ALA A 150 2.07 -7.29 -10.20
C ALA A 150 0.94 -6.26 -10.37
N SER A 151 1.32 -5.07 -10.81
CA SER A 151 0.36 -4.03 -11.21
C SER A 151 0.95 -3.11 -12.26
N LEU A 152 0.06 -2.54 -13.09
CA LEU A 152 0.40 -1.52 -14.05
C LEU A 152 -0.32 -0.23 -13.67
N SER A 153 0.32 0.92 -13.91
CA SER A 153 -0.30 2.23 -13.71
C SER A 153 -0.15 3.08 -14.94
N ALA A 154 -1.24 3.71 -15.37
CA ALA A 154 -1.24 4.75 -16.37
C ALA A 154 -0.99 6.11 -15.68
N VAL A 155 0.06 6.78 -16.07
CA VAL A 155 0.48 8.07 -15.52
C VAL A 155 0.41 9.13 -16.61
N LYS A 156 -0.28 10.23 -16.33
CA LYS A 156 -0.38 11.39 -17.21
C LYS A 156 0.12 12.61 -16.45
N GLU A 157 1.14 13.27 -17.01
CA GLU A 157 1.74 14.47 -16.42
C GLU A 157 2.09 14.33 -14.94
N GLY A 158 2.66 13.16 -14.56
CA GLY A 158 3.07 12.85 -13.19
C GLY A 158 1.92 12.42 -12.26
N LYS A 159 0.69 12.29 -12.74
CA LYS A 159 -0.48 11.85 -11.97
C LYS A 159 -0.95 10.48 -12.44
N CYS A 160 -1.23 9.59 -11.51
CA CYS A 160 -1.90 8.34 -11.83
C CYS A 160 -3.34 8.62 -12.28
N ILE A 161 -3.70 8.10 -13.46
CA ILE A 161 -5.06 8.24 -14.02
C ILE A 161 -5.81 6.92 -14.03
N ASP A 162 -5.09 5.79 -13.96
CA ASP A 162 -5.68 4.45 -13.80
C ASP A 162 -4.61 3.45 -13.32
N THR A 163 -5.04 2.32 -12.77
CA THR A 163 -4.16 1.22 -12.36
C THR A 163 -4.91 -0.10 -12.41
N THR A 164 -4.19 -1.21 -12.51
CA THR A 164 -4.79 -2.54 -12.67
C THR A 164 -5.29 -3.16 -11.37
N MET A 165 -4.65 -2.94 -10.23
CA MET A 165 -5.17 -3.42 -8.95
C MET A 165 -6.38 -2.58 -8.51
N GLY A 166 -7.35 -3.24 -7.86
CA GLY A 166 -8.65 -2.67 -7.56
C GLY A 166 -8.86 -2.24 -6.12
N TYR A 167 -10.01 -2.67 -5.57
CA TYR A 167 -10.36 -2.51 -4.16
C TYR A 167 -9.36 -3.23 -3.25
N THR A 168 -8.90 -4.40 -3.68
CA THR A 168 -7.82 -5.17 -3.06
C THR A 168 -6.69 -5.40 -4.05
N PRO A 169 -5.51 -5.87 -3.61
CA PRO A 169 -4.41 -6.21 -4.52
C PRO A 169 -4.61 -7.55 -5.26
N LEU A 170 -5.86 -7.89 -5.60
CA LEU A 170 -6.23 -9.11 -6.34
C LEU A 170 -6.56 -8.83 -7.80
N GLU A 171 -7.34 -7.77 -8.08
CA GLU A 171 -7.81 -7.38 -9.42
C GLU A 171 -6.64 -7.03 -10.35
N GLY A 172 -6.86 -7.18 -11.66
CA GLY A 172 -5.91 -6.79 -12.70
C GLY A 172 -5.19 -7.97 -13.32
N VAL A 173 -3.89 -7.83 -13.53
CA VAL A 173 -3.06 -8.84 -14.21
C VAL A 173 -2.85 -10.07 -13.34
N MET A 174 -2.69 -11.23 -13.98
CA MET A 174 -2.31 -12.48 -13.31
C MET A 174 -0.97 -12.32 -12.56
N MET A 175 -0.88 -12.90 -11.38
CA MET A 175 0.27 -12.80 -10.48
C MET A 175 0.78 -14.19 -10.08
N GLY A 176 1.86 -14.27 -9.31
CA GLY A 176 2.44 -15.54 -8.88
C GLY A 176 1.50 -16.43 -8.05
N SER A 177 0.65 -15.82 -7.21
CA SER A 177 -0.28 -16.54 -6.32
C SER A 177 -1.70 -15.97 -6.30
N ARG A 178 -2.02 -15.05 -7.21
CA ARG A 178 -3.33 -14.39 -7.34
C ARG A 178 -3.75 -14.43 -8.80
N SER A 179 -5.04 -14.70 -9.03
CA SER A 179 -5.59 -14.86 -10.40
C SER A 179 -5.51 -13.57 -11.24
N GLY A 180 -5.57 -12.40 -10.61
CA GLY A 180 -5.96 -11.19 -11.32
C GLY A 180 -7.46 -11.20 -11.63
N ASP A 181 -7.84 -10.57 -12.74
CA ASP A 181 -9.23 -10.52 -13.17
C ASP A 181 -9.75 -11.94 -13.52
N VAL A 182 -10.89 -12.26 -12.94
CA VAL A 182 -11.60 -13.51 -13.20
C VAL A 182 -13.11 -13.25 -13.15
N ASP A 183 -13.86 -13.91 -14.00
CA ASP A 183 -15.33 -13.86 -13.94
C ASP A 183 -15.80 -14.49 -12.62
N PRO A 184 -16.53 -13.77 -11.77
CA PRO A 184 -17.00 -14.27 -10.47
C PRO A 184 -17.82 -15.56 -10.57
N SER A 185 -18.51 -15.82 -11.69
CA SER A 185 -19.29 -17.04 -11.91
C SER A 185 -18.42 -18.31 -11.96
N ILE A 186 -17.13 -18.16 -12.26
CA ILE A 186 -16.17 -19.27 -12.22
C ILE A 186 -16.00 -19.79 -10.79
N CYS A 187 -16.00 -18.89 -9.80
CA CYS A 187 -15.91 -19.27 -8.39
C CYS A 187 -17.12 -20.13 -7.98
N GLU A 188 -18.33 -19.71 -8.33
CA GLU A 188 -19.55 -20.48 -8.09
C GLU A 188 -19.50 -21.87 -8.76
N ARG A 189 -19.04 -21.94 -10.02
CA ARG A 189 -18.91 -23.22 -10.72
C ARG A 189 -17.92 -24.16 -10.03
N ILE A 190 -16.74 -23.65 -9.63
CA ILE A 190 -15.73 -24.44 -8.91
C ILE A 190 -16.29 -24.94 -7.57
N MET A 191 -16.97 -24.09 -6.80
CA MET A 191 -17.57 -24.47 -5.52
C MET A 191 -18.60 -25.59 -5.71
N ASN A 192 -19.46 -25.49 -6.71
CA ASN A 192 -20.47 -26.50 -7.01
C ASN A 192 -19.87 -27.86 -7.42
N GLU A 193 -18.76 -27.85 -8.17
CA GLU A 193 -18.12 -29.10 -8.64
C GLU A 193 -17.20 -29.73 -7.55
N THR A 194 -16.62 -28.93 -6.65
CA THR A 194 -15.62 -29.41 -5.70
C THR A 194 -16.11 -29.50 -4.26
N GLY A 195 -17.25 -28.88 -3.94
CA GLY A 195 -17.76 -28.74 -2.57
C GLY A 195 -16.92 -27.77 -1.70
N MET A 196 -15.98 -27.01 -2.30
CA MET A 196 -15.23 -25.99 -1.59
C MET A 196 -16.14 -24.83 -1.17
N THR A 197 -15.78 -24.14 -0.09
CA THR A 197 -16.40 -22.89 0.36
C THR A 197 -15.42 -21.73 0.19
N ILE A 198 -15.96 -20.51 0.13
CA ILE A 198 -15.14 -19.28 0.13
C ILE A 198 -14.50 -19.09 1.51
#